data_02ee22abeb20e5e1281ba17bd87c16f5
#
_entry.id   02ee22abeb20e5e1281ba17bd87c16f5
#
_cell.length_a   1.000
_cell.length_b   1.000
_cell.length_c   1.000
_cell.angle_alpha   90.00
_cell.angle_beta   90.00
_cell.angle_gamma   90.00
#
_symmetry.space_group_name_H-M   'P 1'
#
loop_
_entity.id
_entity.type
_entity.pdbx_description
1 polymer ?
#
loop_
_entity_poly.entity_id
_entity_poly.type
_entity_poly.pdbx_seq_one_letter_code
_entity_poly.pdbx_strand_id
1 'polypeptide(L)'
;YKRQATIRLNTQIEQYTGPTTSVPDLYQFALRAPSMYFLPYYPNTINADHVLFGNSYENASEGSGYHMNPYAEMVRGRQHSAASTINASLELEQKLDFITKGLSFKALINFKNYSYTYYSRTFNPYYYRLDSADPLESGGYDFQYTSMNQGSTALTLASNGSSGDRYMNIQALLNYQRTFANKHDVGALFVYLQRDYNVNNPGDYYATLPQRNQGIAGRVTYAYDGKYLAEVNMGYNGSENFAKGHRFGLFPSIAAGYNILSLIHISEPTRHAQIS
;
A
#
# COMPACT_ATOMS: atom_id res chain seq x y z
N TYR A 1 0.11 -32.62 -25.48
CA TYR A 1 0.81 -31.36 -25.16
C TYR A 1 -0.02 -30.57 -24.16
N LYS A 2 0.45 -30.40 -22.91
CA LYS A 2 -0.24 -29.55 -21.95
C LYS A 2 0.29 -28.10 -22.10
N ARG A 3 -0.57 -27.20 -22.59
CA ARG A 3 -0.34 -25.76 -22.65
C ARG A 3 -1.37 -25.08 -21.77
N GLN A 4 -0.95 -24.16 -20.95
CA GLN A 4 -1.85 -23.43 -20.09
C GLN A 4 -1.48 -21.94 -20.11
N ALA A 5 -2.47 -21.08 -20.33
CA ALA A 5 -2.37 -19.64 -20.14
C ALA A 5 -3.33 -19.25 -19.03
N THR A 6 -2.84 -18.50 -18.05
CA THR A 6 -3.65 -18.00 -16.94
C THR A 6 -3.50 -16.50 -16.90
N ILE A 7 -4.63 -15.81 -16.97
CA ILE A 7 -4.71 -14.36 -16.80
C ILE A 7 -5.42 -14.09 -15.49
N ARG A 8 -4.82 -13.26 -14.64
CA ARG A 8 -5.45 -12.77 -13.41
C ARG A 8 -5.47 -11.26 -13.44
N LEU A 9 -6.63 -10.69 -13.21
CA LEU A 9 -6.82 -9.26 -13.04
C LEU A 9 -7.48 -9.03 -11.68
N ASN A 10 -6.86 -8.22 -10.86
CA ASN A 10 -7.40 -7.76 -9.58
C ASN A 10 -7.35 -6.24 -9.56
N THR A 11 -8.49 -5.62 -9.31
CA THR A 11 -8.62 -4.18 -9.20
C THR A 11 -9.27 -3.84 -7.88
N GLN A 12 -8.64 -2.98 -7.11
CA GLN A 12 -9.15 -2.44 -5.87
C GLN A 12 -9.30 -0.93 -6.02
N ILE A 13 -10.48 -0.43 -5.71
CA ILE A 13 -10.79 1.00 -5.74
C ILE A 13 -11.31 1.38 -4.36
N GLU A 14 -10.66 2.36 -3.75
CA GLU A 14 -11.04 2.93 -2.47
C GLU A 14 -11.37 4.40 -2.66
N GLN A 15 -12.51 4.83 -2.14
CA GLN A 15 -12.92 6.22 -2.14
C GLN A 15 -13.24 6.64 -0.72
N TYR A 16 -12.77 7.80 -0.34
CA TYR A 16 -13.07 8.40 0.95
C TYR A 16 -13.58 9.82 0.74
N THR A 17 -14.64 10.16 1.49
CA THR A 17 -15.14 11.54 1.59
C THR A 17 -15.44 11.82 3.05
N GLY A 18 -14.86 12.89 3.58
CA GLY A 18 -15.01 13.24 4.98
C GLY A 18 -14.66 14.71 5.25
N PRO A 19 -14.68 15.13 6.51
CA PRO A 19 -14.18 16.44 6.93
C PRO A 19 -12.71 16.64 6.52
N THR A 20 -12.30 17.86 6.32
CA THR A 20 -10.88 18.21 6.09
C THR A 20 -10.03 18.03 7.34
N THR A 21 -10.61 18.22 8.50
CA THR A 21 -9.97 17.98 9.80
C THR A 21 -10.11 16.52 10.18
N SER A 22 -9.04 15.90 10.63
CA SER A 22 -9.05 14.48 10.99
C SER A 22 -9.95 14.21 12.22
N VAL A 23 -10.51 13.01 12.31
CA VAL A 23 -11.35 12.62 13.47
C VAL A 23 -10.61 12.72 14.80
N PRO A 24 -9.33 12.29 14.93
CA PRO A 24 -8.57 12.50 16.16
C PRO A 24 -8.40 13.98 16.54
N ASP A 25 -8.15 14.85 15.55
CA ASP A 25 -8.02 16.29 15.80
C ASP A 25 -9.36 16.90 16.22
N LEU A 26 -10.47 16.56 15.56
CA LEU A 26 -11.79 16.98 15.95
C LEU A 26 -12.12 16.58 17.39
N TYR A 27 -11.75 15.37 17.78
CA TYR A 27 -11.92 14.90 19.15
C TYR A 27 -11.08 15.70 20.15
N GLN A 28 -9.83 16.00 19.81
CA GLN A 28 -8.97 16.86 20.64
C GLN A 28 -9.53 18.28 20.75
N PHE A 29 -10.05 18.85 19.67
CA PHE A 29 -10.67 20.17 19.69
C PHE A 29 -11.92 20.16 20.56
N ALA A 30 -12.75 19.13 20.48
CA ALA A 30 -13.93 18.99 21.34
C ALA A 30 -13.59 18.91 22.83
N LEU A 31 -12.50 18.21 23.19
CA LEU A 31 -12.04 18.11 24.59
C LEU A 31 -11.43 19.43 25.10
N ARG A 32 -10.83 20.23 24.22
CA ARG A 32 -10.14 21.48 24.60
C ARG A 32 -11.00 22.71 24.42
N ALA A 33 -12.15 22.59 23.72
CA ALA A 33 -13.02 23.72 23.52
C ALA A 33 -13.62 24.23 24.86
N PRO A 34 -13.39 25.48 25.23
CA PRO A 34 -13.91 26.03 26.49
C PRO A 34 -15.39 26.39 26.35
N SER A 35 -16.28 25.43 26.61
CA SER A 35 -17.73 25.60 26.48
C SER A 35 -18.32 26.75 27.34
N MET A 36 -17.56 27.27 28.29
CA MET A 36 -17.91 28.43 29.10
C MET A 36 -17.78 29.76 28.33
N TYR A 37 -16.97 29.82 27.26
CA TYR A 37 -16.66 31.06 26.55
C TYR A 37 -17.47 31.23 25.28
N PHE A 38 -17.90 30.14 24.65
CA PHE A 38 -18.72 30.19 23.43
C PHE A 38 -19.50 28.88 23.22
N LEU A 39 -20.62 28.99 22.51
CA LEU A 39 -21.37 27.86 22.00
C LEU A 39 -20.82 27.44 20.62
N PRO A 40 -21.03 26.20 20.18
CA PRO A 40 -20.62 25.76 18.84
C PRO A 40 -21.18 26.65 17.73
N TYR A 41 -22.40 27.12 17.88
CA TYR A 41 -23.07 28.14 17.04
C TYR A 41 -24.13 28.88 17.84
N TYR A 42 -24.49 30.06 17.36
CA TYR A 42 -25.52 30.88 17.96
C TYR A 42 -26.81 30.89 17.14
N PRO A 43 -27.97 31.16 17.76
CA PRO A 43 -29.22 31.41 17.03
C PRO A 43 -29.06 32.59 16.05
N ASN A 44 -29.62 32.42 14.85
CA ASN A 44 -29.54 33.46 13.82
C ASN A 44 -30.60 34.55 14.04
N THR A 45 -30.37 35.43 15.00
CA THR A 45 -31.29 36.57 15.31
C THR A 45 -31.03 37.78 14.43
N ILE A 46 -29.90 37.82 13.72
CA ILE A 46 -29.49 38.96 12.86
C ILE A 46 -29.85 38.74 11.37
N ASN A 47 -30.60 37.67 11.03
CA ASN A 47 -30.96 37.32 9.67
C ASN A 47 -29.76 37.17 8.72
N ALA A 48 -28.64 36.64 9.23
CA ALA A 48 -27.48 36.31 8.41
C ALA A 48 -27.78 35.17 7.44
N ASP A 49 -27.15 35.17 6.28
CA ASP A 49 -27.22 34.11 5.27
C ASP A 49 -26.27 32.93 5.54
N HIS A 50 -25.64 32.90 6.70
CA HIS A 50 -24.62 31.95 7.11
C HIS A 50 -24.79 31.55 8.58
N VAL A 51 -24.07 30.50 8.98
CA VAL A 51 -24.05 30.02 10.38
C VAL A 51 -23.20 30.96 11.23
N LEU A 52 -23.73 31.36 12.38
CA LEU A 52 -23.02 32.15 13.37
C LEU A 52 -22.20 31.23 14.28
N PHE A 53 -20.99 30.87 13.88
CA PHE A 53 -20.13 30.04 14.71
C PHE A 53 -19.62 30.80 15.92
N GLY A 54 -19.85 30.28 17.12
CA GLY A 54 -19.37 30.89 18.36
C GLY A 54 -17.85 30.79 18.46
N ASN A 55 -17.22 31.86 18.95
CA ASN A 55 -15.80 31.86 19.26
C ASN A 55 -15.46 32.89 20.32
N SER A 56 -14.25 32.85 20.85
CA SER A 56 -13.65 33.83 21.72
C SER A 56 -12.15 33.94 21.47
N TYR A 57 -11.53 35.00 21.94
CA TYR A 57 -10.07 35.13 21.88
C TYR A 57 -9.39 34.17 22.89
N GLU A 58 -8.26 33.58 22.52
CA GLU A 58 -7.48 32.71 23.42
C GLU A 58 -7.00 33.44 24.69
N ASN A 59 -6.68 34.71 24.53
CA ASN A 59 -6.37 35.63 25.62
C ASN A 59 -7.42 36.76 25.66
N ALA A 60 -7.60 37.40 26.80
CA ALA A 60 -8.63 38.44 26.99
C ALA A 60 -8.42 39.71 26.14
N SER A 61 -7.44 39.78 25.26
CA SER A 61 -7.12 40.89 24.39
C SER A 61 -7.52 40.62 22.94
N GLU A 62 -8.16 41.58 22.32
CA GLU A 62 -8.45 41.58 20.87
C GLU A 62 -7.14 41.43 20.09
N GLY A 63 -7.15 40.49 19.10
CA GLY A 63 -5.98 40.20 18.28
C GLY A 63 -5.11 39.04 18.78
N SER A 64 -5.39 38.44 19.95
CA SER A 64 -4.90 37.10 20.27
C SER A 64 -5.58 36.06 19.37
N GLY A 65 -5.00 34.88 19.20
CA GLY A 65 -5.58 33.81 18.43
C GLY A 65 -7.02 33.46 18.83
N TYR A 66 -7.75 32.79 17.95
CA TYR A 66 -9.08 32.24 18.22
C TYR A 66 -8.98 30.85 18.78
N HIS A 67 -9.92 30.51 19.67
CA HIS A 67 -10.10 29.10 20.05
C HIS A 67 -10.55 28.26 18.85
N MET A 68 -10.22 26.98 18.87
CA MET A 68 -10.70 26.05 17.85
C MET A 68 -12.15 25.66 18.16
N ASN A 69 -13.09 26.07 17.29
CA ASN A 69 -14.47 25.61 17.38
C ASN A 69 -14.62 24.25 16.68
N PRO A 70 -14.86 23.14 17.41
CA PRO A 70 -14.91 21.80 16.83
C PRO A 70 -16.00 21.63 15.79
N TYR A 71 -17.15 22.28 15.98
CA TYR A 71 -18.25 22.20 15.03
C TYR A 71 -17.93 22.94 13.73
N ALA A 72 -17.36 24.14 13.82
CA ALA A 72 -16.89 24.86 12.64
C ALA A 72 -15.85 24.03 11.85
N GLU A 73 -14.88 23.44 12.54
CA GLU A 73 -13.85 22.60 11.93
C GLU A 73 -14.45 21.33 11.26
N MET A 74 -15.50 20.76 11.82
CA MET A 74 -16.18 19.60 11.26
C MET A 74 -16.91 19.93 9.95
N VAL A 75 -17.51 21.15 9.85
CA VAL A 75 -18.37 21.52 8.73
C VAL A 75 -17.72 22.44 7.71
N ARG A 76 -16.57 23.08 8.03
CA ARG A 76 -15.91 24.07 7.17
C ARG A 76 -15.42 23.55 5.82
N GLY A 77 -15.37 22.24 5.65
CA GLY A 77 -14.90 21.69 4.39
C GLY A 77 -15.01 20.18 4.27
N ARG A 78 -14.69 19.73 3.08
CA ARG A 78 -14.68 18.29 2.76
C ARG A 78 -13.42 17.92 2.00
N GLN A 79 -12.85 16.79 2.37
CA GLN A 79 -11.78 16.11 1.65
C GLN A 79 -12.37 14.93 0.87
N HIS A 80 -11.95 14.81 -0.36
CA HIS A 80 -12.19 13.62 -1.18
C HIS A 80 -10.86 13.01 -1.57
N SER A 81 -10.72 11.69 -1.40
CA SER A 81 -9.58 10.94 -1.91
C SER A 81 -10.03 9.67 -2.61
N ALA A 82 -9.26 9.29 -3.63
CA ALA A 82 -9.47 8.07 -4.38
C ALA A 82 -8.13 7.35 -4.56
N ALA A 83 -8.09 6.08 -4.17
CA ALA A 83 -6.98 5.18 -4.42
C ALA A 83 -7.42 4.07 -5.35
N SER A 84 -6.61 3.75 -6.35
CA SER A 84 -6.84 2.60 -7.21
C SER A 84 -5.58 1.76 -7.32
N THR A 85 -5.72 0.46 -7.15
CA THR A 85 -4.66 -0.53 -7.36
C THR A 85 -5.11 -1.50 -8.43
N ILE A 86 -4.38 -1.59 -9.52
CA ILE A 86 -4.60 -2.55 -10.60
C ILE A 86 -3.43 -3.53 -10.57
N ASN A 87 -3.72 -4.82 -10.37
CA ASN A 87 -2.76 -5.91 -10.49
C ASN A 87 -3.18 -6.81 -11.65
N ALA A 88 -2.34 -6.91 -12.67
CA ALA A 88 -2.54 -7.81 -13.80
C ALA A 88 -1.38 -8.81 -13.86
N SER A 89 -1.69 -10.08 -14.07
CA SER A 89 -0.68 -11.11 -14.29
C SER A 89 -1.07 -12.00 -15.46
N LEU A 90 -0.07 -12.30 -16.29
CA LEU A 90 -0.14 -13.30 -17.35
C LEU A 90 0.88 -14.39 -17.02
N GLU A 91 0.41 -15.61 -16.90
CA GLU A 91 1.23 -16.81 -16.69
C GLU A 91 1.03 -17.75 -17.88
N LEU A 92 2.12 -18.14 -18.50
CA LEU A 92 2.17 -19.13 -19.58
C LEU A 92 2.98 -20.32 -19.10
N GLU A 93 2.41 -21.50 -19.19
CA GLU A 93 3.11 -22.75 -18.88
C GLU A 93 3.00 -23.71 -20.08
N GLN A 94 4.13 -24.27 -20.46
CA GLN A 94 4.20 -25.26 -21.52
C GLN A 94 5.13 -26.40 -21.14
N LYS A 95 4.63 -27.65 -21.22
CA LYS A 95 5.46 -28.83 -21.19
C LYS A 95 6.15 -29.02 -22.54
N LEU A 96 7.46 -29.18 -22.48
CA LEU A 96 8.34 -29.36 -23.66
C LEU A 96 8.81 -30.78 -23.81
N ASP A 97 8.00 -31.76 -23.38
CA ASP A 97 8.32 -33.22 -23.48
C ASP A 97 8.60 -33.67 -24.91
N PHE A 98 8.20 -32.90 -25.92
CA PHE A 98 8.50 -33.14 -27.32
C PHE A 98 9.97 -32.86 -27.68
N ILE A 99 10.66 -32.02 -26.90
CA ILE A 99 12.10 -31.77 -27.02
C ILE A 99 12.85 -32.80 -26.16
N THR A 100 12.51 -32.88 -24.89
CA THR A 100 13.03 -33.87 -23.96
C THR A 100 12.05 -34.08 -22.79
N LYS A 101 11.87 -35.33 -22.36
CA LYS A 101 10.98 -35.69 -21.26
C LYS A 101 11.42 -34.97 -19.97
N GLY A 102 10.46 -34.35 -19.30
CA GLY A 102 10.69 -33.66 -18.05
C GLY A 102 11.11 -32.19 -18.19
N LEU A 103 11.14 -31.66 -19.42
CA LEU A 103 11.39 -30.22 -19.67
C LEU A 103 10.05 -29.42 -19.63
N SER A 104 10.06 -28.28 -18.96
CA SER A 104 8.94 -27.35 -18.94
C SER A 104 9.43 -25.91 -18.98
N PHE A 105 8.65 -25.08 -19.64
CA PHE A 105 8.85 -23.64 -19.70
C PHE A 105 7.69 -22.94 -19.01
N LYS A 106 8.00 -21.93 -18.21
CA LYS A 106 7.02 -21.04 -17.56
C LYS A 106 7.46 -19.60 -17.77
N ALA A 107 6.54 -18.75 -18.22
CA ALA A 107 6.71 -17.31 -18.28
C ALA A 107 5.66 -16.64 -17.41
N LEU A 108 6.05 -15.59 -16.69
CA LEU A 108 5.20 -14.82 -15.82
C LEU A 108 5.47 -13.34 -16.06
N ILE A 109 4.41 -12.59 -16.33
CA ILE A 109 4.45 -11.13 -16.42
C ILE A 109 3.47 -10.62 -15.36
N ASN A 110 3.97 -9.82 -14.41
CA ASN A 110 3.16 -9.12 -13.43
C ASN A 110 3.27 -7.62 -13.67
N PHE A 111 2.13 -6.98 -13.70
CA PHE A 111 2.00 -5.53 -13.76
C PHE A 111 1.16 -5.06 -12.58
N LYS A 112 1.67 -4.08 -11.84
CA LYS A 112 0.93 -3.37 -10.79
C LYS A 112 0.98 -1.89 -11.07
N ASN A 113 -0.17 -1.23 -11.00
CA ASN A 113 -0.26 0.22 -10.99
C ASN A 113 -1.07 0.67 -9.78
N TYR A 114 -0.47 1.53 -8.98
CA TYR A 114 -1.13 2.23 -7.88
C TYR A 114 -1.26 3.70 -8.23
N SER A 115 -2.43 4.26 -8.00
CA SER A 115 -2.72 5.68 -8.19
C SER A 115 -3.54 6.18 -7.01
N TYR A 116 -3.13 7.29 -6.46
CA TYR A 116 -3.82 7.99 -5.39
C TYR A 116 -3.96 9.45 -5.76
N THR A 117 -5.16 9.98 -5.55
CA THR A 117 -5.46 11.41 -5.72
C THR A 117 -6.29 11.90 -4.55
N TYR A 118 -6.08 13.13 -4.15
CA TYR A 118 -6.92 13.78 -3.17
C TYR A 118 -7.08 15.26 -3.49
N TYR A 119 -8.19 15.82 -3.05
CA TYR A 119 -8.41 17.24 -2.98
C TYR A 119 -9.30 17.58 -1.80
N SER A 120 -9.13 18.79 -1.26
CA SER A 120 -10.00 19.33 -0.22
C SER A 120 -10.51 20.71 -0.61
N ARG A 121 -11.73 20.99 -0.20
CA ARG A 121 -12.37 22.28 -0.36
C ARG A 121 -12.83 22.76 1.01
N THR A 122 -12.56 24.03 1.32
CA THR A 122 -12.92 24.64 2.58
C THR A 122 -13.50 26.02 2.34
N PHE A 123 -14.33 26.47 3.26
CA PHE A 123 -14.71 27.87 3.40
C PHE A 123 -14.12 28.45 4.69
N ASN A 124 -14.09 29.75 4.81
CA ASN A 124 -13.66 30.45 6.02
C ASN A 124 -14.88 30.73 6.90
N PRO A 125 -15.05 30.07 8.08
CA PRO A 125 -16.21 30.25 8.94
C PRO A 125 -16.33 31.68 9.44
N TYR A 126 -17.57 32.20 9.57
CA TYR A 126 -17.86 33.43 10.25
C TYR A 126 -17.92 33.21 11.76
N TYR A 127 -16.98 33.76 12.50
CA TYR A 127 -16.94 33.65 13.94
C TYR A 127 -17.55 34.88 14.63
N TYR A 128 -18.33 34.61 15.67
CA TYR A 128 -19.04 35.60 16.47
C TYR A 128 -18.77 35.42 17.95
N ARG A 129 -18.60 36.53 18.66
CA ARG A 129 -18.57 36.54 20.11
C ARG A 129 -19.95 37.00 20.60
N LEU A 130 -20.45 36.36 21.63
CA LEU A 130 -21.63 36.80 22.35
C LEU A 130 -21.23 37.90 23.34
N ASP A 131 -21.81 39.08 23.19
CA ASP A 131 -21.55 40.23 24.06
C ASP A 131 -22.57 40.30 25.20
N SER A 132 -23.86 40.11 24.90
CA SER A 132 -24.90 40.06 25.92
C SER A 132 -26.04 39.11 25.51
N ALA A 133 -26.77 38.63 26.51
CA ALA A 133 -28.01 37.88 26.39
C ALA A 133 -29.03 38.46 27.37
N ASP A 134 -29.80 39.44 26.91
CA ASP A 134 -30.74 40.17 27.74
C ASP A 134 -32.11 39.49 27.72
N PRO A 135 -32.73 39.22 28.90
CA PRO A 135 -34.04 38.58 28.95
C PRO A 135 -35.14 39.49 28.37
N LEU A 136 -36.00 38.91 27.51
CA LEU A 136 -37.15 39.62 26.96
C LEU A 136 -38.37 39.44 27.87
N GLU A 137 -39.22 40.48 27.99
CA GLU A 137 -40.48 40.42 28.73
C GLU A 137 -41.44 39.36 28.16
N SER A 138 -41.36 39.08 26.88
CA SER A 138 -42.12 38.04 26.18
C SER A 138 -41.63 36.61 26.41
N GLY A 139 -40.54 36.44 27.18
CA GLY A 139 -39.80 35.20 27.36
C GLY A 139 -38.76 34.96 26.24
N GLY A 140 -37.62 34.38 26.62
CA GLY A 140 -36.44 34.20 25.76
C GLY A 140 -35.37 35.27 26.03
N TYR A 141 -34.42 35.40 25.10
CA TYR A 141 -33.27 36.31 25.24
C TYR A 141 -33.06 37.08 23.95
N ASP A 142 -32.70 38.34 24.08
CA ASP A 142 -32.12 39.15 23.01
C ASP A 142 -30.60 38.97 23.04
N PHE A 143 -30.04 38.47 21.94
CA PHE A 143 -28.64 38.18 21.83
C PHE A 143 -27.93 39.24 21.00
N GLN A 144 -26.89 39.84 21.57
CA GLN A 144 -26.01 40.77 20.88
C GLN A 144 -24.69 40.09 20.53
N TYR A 145 -24.32 40.14 19.25
CA TYR A 145 -23.14 39.49 18.74
C TYR A 145 -22.17 40.51 18.10
N THR A 146 -20.87 40.31 18.34
CA THR A 146 -19.80 40.97 17.59
C THR A 146 -19.14 40.01 16.65
N SER A 147 -19.05 40.36 15.35
CA SER A 147 -18.28 39.62 14.37
C SER A 147 -16.79 39.70 14.68
N MET A 148 -16.12 38.57 14.74
CA MET A 148 -14.71 38.49 15.08
C MET A 148 -13.79 38.41 13.83
N ASN A 149 -14.34 38.00 12.68
CA ASN A 149 -13.59 37.89 11.43
C ASN A 149 -14.48 38.12 10.20
N GLN A 150 -13.85 38.30 9.05
CA GLN A 150 -14.54 38.20 7.77
C GLN A 150 -14.49 36.73 7.30
N GLY A 151 -15.65 36.09 7.27
CA GLY A 151 -15.82 34.74 6.76
C GLY A 151 -16.16 34.70 5.26
N SER A 152 -16.44 33.54 4.77
CA SER A 152 -16.97 33.27 3.42
C SER A 152 -17.74 31.98 3.42
N THR A 153 -18.86 31.90 2.70
CA THR A 153 -19.61 30.67 2.47
C THR A 153 -19.12 29.95 1.22
N ALA A 154 -18.28 30.59 0.39
CA ALA A 154 -17.76 30.04 -0.84
C ALA A 154 -16.66 29.00 -0.56
N LEU A 155 -16.87 27.77 -1.03
CA LEU A 155 -15.85 26.72 -0.98
C LEU A 155 -14.72 27.02 -1.96
N THR A 156 -13.51 27.06 -1.46
CA THR A 156 -12.27 27.20 -2.24
C THR A 156 -11.43 25.94 -2.17
N LEU A 157 -10.61 25.69 -3.16
CA LEU A 157 -9.64 24.58 -3.14
C LEU A 157 -8.59 24.88 -2.06
N ALA A 158 -8.53 24.06 -1.02
CA ALA A 158 -7.58 24.23 0.08
C ALA A 158 -6.29 23.45 -0.15
N SER A 159 -6.41 22.19 -0.61
CA SER A 159 -5.26 21.36 -0.96
C SER A 159 -5.64 20.32 -2.01
N ASN A 160 -4.66 19.89 -2.75
CA ASN A 160 -4.77 18.77 -3.67
C ASN A 160 -3.41 18.10 -3.84
N GLY A 161 -3.44 16.86 -4.28
CA GLY A 161 -2.22 16.13 -4.58
C GLY A 161 -2.51 14.79 -5.25
N SER A 162 -1.47 14.24 -5.80
CA SER A 162 -1.48 12.92 -6.39
C SER A 162 -0.18 12.18 -6.09
N SER A 163 -0.26 10.88 -5.98
CA SER A 163 0.89 9.98 -5.89
C SER A 163 0.58 8.67 -6.56
N GLY A 164 1.59 7.86 -6.78
CA GLY A 164 1.40 6.55 -7.35
C GLY A 164 2.71 5.93 -7.79
N ASP A 165 2.62 4.65 -8.10
CA ASP A 165 3.75 3.87 -8.60
C ASP A 165 3.31 2.85 -9.65
N ARG A 166 4.29 2.44 -10.46
CA ARG A 166 4.14 1.38 -11.43
C ARG A 166 5.25 0.37 -11.25
N TYR A 167 4.86 -0.87 -11.17
CA TYR A 167 5.74 -2.00 -11.04
C TYR A 167 5.49 -3.00 -12.15
N MET A 168 6.55 -3.44 -12.84
CA MET A 168 6.50 -4.50 -13.82
C MET A 168 7.57 -5.53 -13.49
N ASN A 169 7.19 -6.80 -13.51
CA ASN A 169 8.07 -7.93 -13.27
C ASN A 169 7.87 -8.97 -14.37
N ILE A 170 8.95 -9.33 -15.03
CA ILE A 170 8.97 -10.39 -16.06
C ILE A 170 9.87 -11.51 -15.55
N GLN A 171 9.36 -12.72 -15.58
CA GLN A 171 10.10 -13.92 -15.23
C GLN A 171 9.95 -14.97 -16.33
N ALA A 172 11.04 -15.63 -16.66
CA ALA A 172 11.04 -16.80 -17.52
C ALA A 172 11.82 -17.93 -16.84
N LEU A 173 11.21 -19.10 -16.75
CA LEU A 173 11.76 -20.25 -16.07
C LEU A 173 11.80 -21.41 -17.05
N LEU A 174 12.95 -22.06 -17.13
CA LEU A 174 13.11 -23.35 -17.83
C LEU A 174 13.48 -24.37 -16.78
N ASN A 175 12.60 -25.34 -16.57
CA ASN A 175 12.77 -26.39 -15.58
C ASN A 175 12.89 -27.76 -16.26
N TYR A 176 13.89 -28.51 -15.87
CA TYR A 176 14.12 -29.88 -16.31
C TYR A 176 14.20 -30.78 -15.09
N GLN A 177 13.49 -31.90 -15.12
CA GLN A 177 13.56 -32.90 -14.08
C GLN A 177 13.35 -34.28 -14.69
N ARG A 178 14.32 -35.18 -14.49
CA ARG A 178 14.24 -36.54 -15.01
C ARG A 178 15.05 -37.51 -14.18
N THR A 179 14.47 -38.72 -13.98
CA THR A 179 15.14 -39.86 -13.37
C THR A 179 15.64 -40.78 -14.46
N PHE A 180 16.92 -41.14 -14.42
CA PHE A 180 17.55 -42.09 -15.32
C PHE A 180 17.89 -43.38 -14.56
N ALA A 181 17.66 -44.52 -15.21
CA ALA A 181 17.95 -45.85 -14.66
C ALA A 181 17.38 -46.08 -13.25
N ASN A 182 16.30 -45.41 -12.87
CA ASN A 182 15.64 -45.42 -11.56
C ASN A 182 16.56 -45.11 -10.35
N LYS A 183 17.74 -44.51 -10.58
CA LYS A 183 18.73 -44.19 -9.55
C LYS A 183 19.33 -42.81 -9.66
N HIS A 184 19.29 -42.21 -10.83
CA HIS A 184 19.93 -40.91 -11.09
C HIS A 184 18.86 -39.84 -11.29
N ASP A 185 18.58 -39.07 -10.28
CA ASP A 185 17.67 -37.94 -10.39
C ASP A 185 18.44 -36.68 -10.76
N VAL A 186 18.13 -36.11 -11.91
CA VAL A 186 18.75 -34.90 -12.43
C VAL A 186 17.70 -33.81 -12.50
N GLY A 187 17.97 -32.69 -11.87
CA GLY A 187 17.19 -31.49 -11.96
C GLY A 187 18.03 -30.31 -12.48
N ALA A 188 17.44 -29.48 -13.32
CA ALA A 188 18.03 -28.21 -13.72
C ALA A 188 16.96 -27.14 -13.80
N LEU A 189 17.27 -25.96 -13.29
CA LEU A 189 16.42 -24.79 -13.35
C LEU A 189 17.24 -23.62 -13.87
N PHE A 190 16.71 -22.94 -14.89
CA PHE A 190 17.21 -21.66 -15.35
C PHE A 190 16.11 -20.62 -15.18
N VAL A 191 16.47 -19.46 -14.62
CA VAL A 191 15.55 -18.36 -14.34
C VAL A 191 16.13 -17.08 -14.94
N TYR A 192 15.29 -16.36 -15.69
CA TYR A 192 15.48 -14.97 -16.06
C TYR A 192 14.51 -14.13 -15.28
N LEU A 193 14.97 -13.02 -14.71
CA LEU A 193 14.20 -12.05 -13.94
C LEU A 193 14.50 -10.64 -14.40
N GLN A 194 13.46 -9.87 -14.65
CA GLN A 194 13.56 -8.42 -14.89
C GLN A 194 12.48 -7.71 -14.09
N ARG A 195 12.88 -6.67 -13.38
CA ARG A 195 12.02 -5.81 -12.55
C ARG A 195 12.23 -4.36 -12.95
N ASP A 196 11.11 -3.63 -13.11
CA ASP A 196 11.07 -2.19 -13.37
C ASP A 196 10.09 -1.56 -12.38
N TYR A 197 10.54 -0.57 -11.63
CA TYR A 197 9.74 0.19 -10.69
C TYR A 197 9.91 1.68 -10.96
N ASN A 198 8.77 2.39 -11.08
CA ASN A 198 8.73 3.81 -11.36
C ASN A 198 7.70 4.50 -10.46
N VAL A 199 8.04 5.68 -9.97
CA VAL A 199 7.13 6.58 -9.25
C VAL A 199 6.45 7.50 -10.25
N ASN A 200 5.12 7.65 -10.15
CA ASN A 200 4.34 8.44 -11.13
C ASN A 200 4.43 9.96 -10.89
N ASN A 201 4.61 10.37 -9.63
CA ASN A 201 4.72 11.79 -9.25
C ASN A 201 5.93 11.98 -8.32
N PRO A 202 7.14 12.00 -8.87
CA PRO A 202 8.36 12.10 -8.08
C PRO A 202 8.51 13.50 -7.46
N GLY A 203 8.88 13.53 -6.18
CA GLY A 203 9.11 14.77 -5.44
C GLY A 203 10.47 15.40 -5.71
N ASP A 204 11.43 14.63 -6.23
CA ASP A 204 12.80 15.09 -6.53
C ASP A 204 13.37 14.39 -7.77
N TYR A 205 14.56 14.86 -8.19
CA TYR A 205 15.25 14.34 -9.38
C TYR A 205 15.60 12.85 -9.27
N TYR A 206 16.06 12.39 -8.12
CA TYR A 206 16.45 10.98 -7.96
C TYR A 206 15.26 10.04 -7.99
N ALA A 207 14.12 10.49 -7.48
CA ALA A 207 12.87 9.74 -7.55
C ALA A 207 12.31 9.61 -8.99
N THR A 208 12.78 10.44 -9.95
CA THR A 208 12.43 10.29 -11.38
C THR A 208 13.11 9.09 -12.04
N LEU A 209 14.21 8.61 -11.45
CA LEU A 209 14.99 7.53 -12.03
C LEU A 209 14.30 6.18 -11.80
N PRO A 210 14.06 5.39 -12.85
CA PRO A 210 13.49 4.08 -12.68
C PRO A 210 14.43 3.14 -11.92
N GLN A 211 13.88 2.34 -11.02
CA GLN A 211 14.65 1.32 -10.34
C GLN A 211 14.55 0.00 -11.10
N ARG A 212 15.60 -0.35 -11.83
CA ARG A 212 15.66 -1.56 -12.65
C ARG A 212 16.63 -2.57 -12.08
N ASN A 213 16.15 -3.80 -11.99
CA ASN A 213 16.95 -4.96 -11.65
C ASN A 213 16.77 -6.03 -12.72
N GLN A 214 17.86 -6.69 -13.08
CA GLN A 214 17.85 -7.77 -14.05
C GLN A 214 18.78 -8.87 -13.56
N GLY A 215 18.39 -10.12 -13.77
CA GLY A 215 19.22 -11.24 -13.37
C GLY A 215 18.91 -12.52 -14.12
N ILE A 216 19.89 -13.37 -14.13
CA ILE A 216 19.77 -14.78 -14.51
C ILE A 216 20.25 -15.64 -13.36
N ALA A 217 19.61 -16.77 -13.15
CA ALA A 217 20.03 -17.75 -12.16
C ALA A 217 19.93 -19.15 -12.76
N GLY A 218 20.89 -19.99 -12.43
CA GLY A 218 20.90 -21.40 -12.78
C GLY A 218 21.07 -22.26 -11.54
N ARG A 219 20.37 -23.38 -11.50
CA ARG A 219 20.50 -24.42 -10.48
C ARG A 219 20.55 -25.78 -11.14
N VAL A 220 21.50 -26.59 -10.73
CA VAL A 220 21.57 -27.98 -11.13
C VAL A 220 21.60 -28.83 -9.87
N THR A 221 20.73 -29.83 -9.82
CA THR A 221 20.63 -30.80 -8.72
C THR A 221 20.86 -32.22 -9.26
N TYR A 222 21.55 -33.02 -8.47
CA TYR A 222 21.78 -34.43 -8.76
C TYR A 222 21.56 -35.22 -7.49
N ALA A 223 20.80 -36.32 -7.61
CA ALA A 223 20.66 -37.28 -6.55
C ALA A 223 20.93 -38.69 -7.08
N TYR A 224 21.74 -39.46 -6.34
CA TYR A 224 22.01 -40.85 -6.62
C TYR A 224 21.33 -41.75 -5.58
N ASP A 225 20.43 -42.62 -6.04
CA ASP A 225 19.67 -43.60 -5.24
C ASP A 225 18.94 -42.95 -4.04
N GLY A 226 18.60 -41.65 -4.15
CA GLY A 226 18.02 -40.90 -3.06
C GLY A 226 18.92 -40.68 -1.83
N LYS A 227 20.18 -41.14 -1.88
CA LYS A 227 21.15 -41.12 -0.77
C LYS A 227 22.16 -40.00 -0.88
N TYR A 228 22.81 -39.85 -2.03
CA TYR A 228 23.81 -38.81 -2.27
C TYR A 228 23.18 -37.69 -3.02
N LEU A 229 23.30 -36.49 -2.50
CA LEU A 229 22.70 -35.27 -3.02
C LEU A 229 23.80 -34.24 -3.32
N ALA A 230 23.74 -33.63 -4.48
CA ALA A 230 24.61 -32.50 -4.84
C ALA A 230 23.80 -31.42 -5.53
N GLU A 231 24.13 -30.17 -5.24
CA GLU A 231 23.49 -28.99 -5.81
C GLU A 231 24.53 -27.92 -6.12
N VAL A 232 24.41 -27.31 -7.30
CA VAL A 232 25.19 -26.17 -7.72
C VAL A 232 24.23 -25.06 -8.13
N ASN A 233 24.41 -23.88 -7.57
CA ASN A 233 23.65 -22.68 -7.92
C ASN A 233 24.58 -21.59 -8.41
N MET A 234 24.13 -20.81 -9.37
CA MET A 234 24.84 -19.65 -9.88
C MET A 234 23.83 -18.55 -10.18
N GLY A 235 24.02 -17.38 -9.58
CA GLY A 235 23.28 -16.17 -9.87
C GLY A 235 24.15 -15.11 -10.51
N TYR A 236 23.65 -14.43 -11.52
CA TYR A 236 24.28 -13.25 -12.12
C TYR A 236 23.24 -12.14 -12.15
N ASN A 237 23.32 -11.22 -11.20
CA ASN A 237 22.31 -10.22 -10.94
C ASN A 237 22.89 -8.80 -11.07
N GLY A 238 22.10 -7.90 -11.62
CA GLY A 238 22.45 -6.51 -11.83
C GLY A 238 21.38 -5.54 -11.38
N SER A 239 21.83 -4.34 -10.98
CA SER A 239 20.97 -3.22 -10.58
C SER A 239 21.48 -1.92 -11.17
N GLU A 240 20.56 -1.03 -11.57
CA GLU A 240 20.88 0.32 -12.03
C GLU A 240 21.37 1.24 -10.91
N ASN A 241 21.26 0.84 -9.65
CA ASN A 241 21.78 1.60 -8.52
C ASN A 241 23.33 1.66 -8.50
N PHE A 242 23.99 0.82 -9.31
CA PHE A 242 25.43 0.81 -9.42
C PHE A 242 25.93 1.50 -10.69
N ALA A 243 27.13 2.05 -10.63
CA ALA A 243 27.77 2.72 -11.76
C ALA A 243 27.90 1.80 -12.97
N LYS A 244 27.82 2.39 -14.16
CA LYS A 244 28.00 1.67 -15.43
C LYS A 244 29.33 0.89 -15.42
N GLY A 245 29.29 -0.40 -15.75
CA GLY A 245 30.43 -1.30 -15.69
C GLY A 245 30.55 -2.11 -14.38
N HIS A 246 29.86 -1.72 -13.30
CA HIS A 246 29.86 -2.41 -12.01
C HIS A 246 28.45 -2.85 -11.59
N ARG A 247 27.51 -2.92 -12.52
CA ARG A 247 26.10 -3.18 -12.26
C ARG A 247 25.78 -4.64 -11.95
N PHE A 248 26.63 -5.58 -12.38
CA PHE A 248 26.38 -7.00 -12.27
C PHE A 248 27.38 -7.69 -11.34
N GLY A 249 26.87 -8.60 -10.53
CA GLY A 249 27.64 -9.47 -9.65
C GLY A 249 27.33 -10.95 -9.88
N LEU A 250 28.35 -11.80 -9.72
CA LEU A 250 28.24 -13.24 -9.81
C LEU A 250 28.21 -13.86 -8.40
N PHE A 251 27.25 -14.75 -8.16
CA PHE A 251 26.98 -15.35 -6.86
C PHE A 251 26.90 -16.89 -7.00
N PRO A 252 28.01 -17.61 -6.94
CA PRO A 252 28.01 -19.08 -6.98
C PRO A 252 27.75 -19.67 -5.58
N SER A 253 27.10 -20.83 -5.52
CA SER A 253 27.02 -21.65 -4.33
C SER A 253 26.98 -23.14 -4.67
N ILE A 254 27.53 -23.97 -3.79
CA ILE A 254 27.59 -25.42 -3.93
C ILE A 254 27.13 -26.04 -2.61
N ALA A 255 26.33 -27.12 -2.71
CA ALA A 255 25.90 -27.90 -1.57
C ALA A 255 26.01 -29.41 -1.87
N ALA A 256 26.33 -30.18 -0.85
CA ALA A 256 26.32 -31.65 -0.91
C ALA A 256 25.62 -32.19 0.34
N GLY A 257 24.90 -33.31 0.19
CA GLY A 257 24.17 -33.93 1.28
C GLY A 257 24.19 -35.47 1.17
N TYR A 258 24.02 -36.09 2.30
CA TYR A 258 23.84 -37.54 2.40
C TYR A 258 22.63 -37.88 3.24
N ASN A 259 21.71 -38.67 2.71
CA ASN A 259 20.48 -39.07 3.40
C ASN A 259 20.69 -40.37 4.17
N ILE A 260 20.83 -40.29 5.49
CA ILE A 260 21.06 -41.40 6.40
C ILE A 260 19.77 -42.21 6.64
N LEU A 261 18.61 -41.60 6.55
CA LEU A 261 17.29 -42.19 6.88
C LEU A 261 16.89 -43.33 5.91
N SER A 262 17.46 -43.40 4.71
CA SER A 262 17.20 -44.50 3.79
C SER A 262 17.79 -45.85 4.27
N LEU A 263 18.63 -45.85 5.31
CA LEU A 263 19.21 -47.04 5.95
C LEU A 263 18.37 -47.59 7.13
N ILE A 264 17.36 -46.83 7.60
CA ILE A 264 16.56 -47.20 8.78
C ILE A 264 15.33 -48.06 8.40
N HIS A 265 15.06 -48.32 7.16
CA HIS A 265 14.13 -49.39 6.76
C HIS A 265 14.74 -50.78 6.89
N ILE A 266 15.43 -51.05 8.01
CA ILE A 266 15.78 -52.37 8.44
C ILE A 266 14.71 -52.82 9.43
N SER A 267 13.79 -53.69 8.90
CA SER A 267 12.96 -54.64 9.62
C SER A 267 12.25 -54.12 10.89
N GLU A 268 10.99 -53.77 10.76
CA GLU A 268 10.05 -54.09 11.85
C GLU A 268 10.08 -55.63 12.03
N PRO A 269 10.42 -56.13 13.25
CA PRO A 269 10.21 -57.53 13.53
C PRO A 269 8.71 -57.79 13.57
N THR A 270 8.19 -58.53 12.61
CA THR A 270 6.86 -59.10 12.65
C THR A 270 6.75 -59.97 13.92
N ARG A 271 6.26 -59.41 15.01
CA ARG A 271 5.74 -60.14 16.15
C ARG A 271 4.39 -60.76 15.73
N HIS A 272 4.45 -61.99 15.24
CA HIS A 272 3.29 -62.85 15.31
C HIS A 272 2.95 -63.10 16.79
N ALA A 273 1.93 -62.42 17.28
CA ALA A 273 1.26 -62.82 18.51
C ALA A 273 0.40 -64.04 18.17
N GLN A 274 0.89 -65.24 18.43
CA GLN A 274 0.05 -66.41 18.60
C GLN A 274 -0.67 -66.25 19.94
N ILE A 275 -1.97 -66.12 19.86
CA ILE A 275 -2.86 -66.31 21.02
C ILE A 275 -3.45 -67.71 20.87
N SER A 276 -3.05 -68.57 21.77
CA SER A 276 -3.68 -69.87 22.06
C SER A 276 -4.87 -69.65 23.03
#